data_1a616e084616cae834729a07a96b3076
#
_entry.id   1a616e084616cae834729a07a96b3076
#
_cell.length_a   1.000
_cell.length_b   1.000
_cell.length_c   1.000
_cell.angle_alpha   90.00
_cell.angle_beta   90.00
_cell.angle_gamma   90.00
#
_symmetry.space_group_name_H-M   'P 1'
#
loop_
_entity.id
_entity.type
_entity.pdbx_description
1 polymer ?
#
loop_
_entity_poly.entity_id
_entity_poly.type
_entity_poly.pdbx_seq_one_letter_code
_entity_poly.pdbx_strand_id
1 'polypeptide(L)'
;MRNNIILSIRPEYVERIISREKKYEYRTKAAKKDVDKIIIYETTPVKKVVAEAEILDVLIMKPDELWELTKSHAGTTKSFFMSYFKGKEVAYAYKLGRVTVYRRPMELAAFGVKSAPQSFIYVSC
;
A
#
# COMPACT_ATOMS: atom_id res chain seq x y z
N MET A 1 -0.27 19.48 -10.18
CA MET A 1 -1.30 18.41 -10.06
C MET A 1 -0.77 17.26 -9.22
N ARG A 2 -1.52 16.85 -8.23
CA ARG A 2 -1.13 15.74 -7.37
C ARG A 2 -1.52 14.42 -7.98
N ASN A 3 -0.63 13.44 -7.88
CA ASN A 3 -0.91 12.07 -8.30
C ASN A 3 -1.09 11.21 -7.06
N ASN A 4 -2.14 10.42 -7.06
CA ASN A 4 -2.36 9.41 -6.04
C ASN A 4 -2.43 8.06 -6.74
N ILE A 5 -2.31 6.99 -5.98
CA ILE A 5 -2.46 5.64 -6.52
C ILE A 5 -3.49 4.87 -5.72
N ILE A 6 -4.22 4.00 -6.39
CA ILE A 6 -5.07 3.03 -5.71
C ILE A 6 -4.30 1.73 -5.64
N LEU A 7 -4.27 1.14 -4.44
CA LEU A 7 -3.72 -0.19 -4.21
C LEU A 7 -4.81 -1.08 -3.63
N SER A 8 -4.84 -2.34 -4.10
CA SER A 8 -5.68 -3.37 -3.51
C SER A 8 -4.92 -3.99 -2.35
N ILE A 9 -5.50 -3.92 -1.15
CA ILE A 9 -4.85 -4.39 0.08
C ILE A 9 -5.80 -5.34 0.80
N ARG A 10 -5.26 -6.45 1.30
CA ARG A 10 -6.04 -7.45 2.04
C ARG A 10 -6.58 -6.86 3.34
N PRO A 11 -7.77 -7.32 3.79
CA PRO A 11 -8.38 -6.80 5.02
C PRO A 11 -7.47 -6.83 6.24
N GLU A 12 -6.71 -7.91 6.45
CA GLU A 12 -5.80 -8.02 7.60
C GLU A 12 -4.72 -6.94 7.58
N TYR A 13 -4.23 -6.56 6.41
CA TYR A 13 -3.23 -5.51 6.30
C TYR A 13 -3.85 -4.11 6.37
N VAL A 14 -5.06 -3.94 5.87
CA VAL A 14 -5.80 -2.68 6.03
C VAL A 14 -5.96 -2.38 7.52
N GLU A 15 -6.38 -3.38 8.30
CA GLU A 15 -6.56 -3.24 9.73
C GLU A 15 -5.24 -2.81 10.42
N ARG A 16 -4.13 -3.43 10.05
CA ARG A 16 -2.82 -3.12 10.63
C ARG A 16 -2.31 -1.74 10.21
N ILE A 17 -2.65 -1.29 9.01
CA ILE A 17 -2.33 0.07 8.55
C ILE A 17 -3.12 1.10 9.38
N ILE A 18 -4.41 0.85 9.57
CA ILE A 18 -5.27 1.75 10.35
C ILE A 18 -4.82 1.83 11.81
N SER A 19 -4.43 0.71 12.41
CA SER A 19 -3.94 0.67 13.79
C SER A 19 -2.53 1.22 13.95
N ARG A 20 -1.83 1.50 12.84
CA ARG A 20 -0.44 1.95 12.80
C ARG A 20 0.58 0.89 13.21
N GLU A 21 0.16 -0.37 13.34
CA GLU A 21 1.07 -1.49 13.51
C GLU A 21 1.90 -1.69 12.23
N LYS A 22 1.28 -1.47 11.06
CA LYS A 22 1.93 -1.55 9.75
C LYS A 22 2.13 -0.13 9.21
N LYS A 23 3.38 0.28 9.07
CA LYS A 23 3.73 1.61 8.55
C LYS A 23 4.41 1.55 7.18
N TYR A 24 4.49 0.38 6.58
CA TYR A 24 5.10 0.18 5.27
C TYR A 24 4.21 -0.73 4.43
N GLU A 25 4.03 -0.38 3.17
CA GLU A 25 3.33 -1.23 2.21
C GLU A 25 4.34 -1.74 1.20
N TYR A 26 4.56 -3.05 1.21
CA TYR A 26 5.58 -3.71 0.39
C TYR A 26 5.02 -4.10 -0.97
N ARG A 27 5.79 -3.80 -2.02
CA ARG A 27 5.41 -4.14 -3.39
C ARG A 27 6.62 -4.57 -4.20
N THR A 28 6.38 -5.41 -5.20
CA THR A 28 7.45 -5.82 -6.12
C THR A 28 7.70 -4.78 -7.21
N LYS A 29 6.78 -3.83 -7.35
CA LYS A 29 6.89 -2.67 -8.25
C LYS A 29 6.35 -1.45 -7.54
N ALA A 30 6.90 -0.29 -7.86
CA ALA A 30 6.44 0.98 -7.31
C ALA A 30 6.01 1.92 -8.44
N ALA A 31 5.18 2.90 -8.09
CA ALA A 31 4.77 3.95 -9.00
C ALA A 31 5.99 4.76 -9.43
N LYS A 32 6.08 5.09 -10.73
CA LYS A 32 7.21 5.83 -11.28
C LYS A 32 7.07 7.34 -11.11
N LYS A 33 5.83 7.83 -11.01
CA LYS A 33 5.57 9.25 -10.80
C LYS A 33 5.61 9.57 -9.32
N ASP A 34 5.90 10.82 -8.99
CA ASP A 34 5.76 11.28 -7.61
C ASP A 34 4.31 11.14 -7.20
N VAL A 35 4.07 10.46 -6.10
CA VAL A 35 2.74 10.21 -5.58
C VAL A 35 2.66 10.70 -4.15
N ASP A 36 1.52 11.30 -3.81
CA ASP A 36 1.30 11.89 -2.49
C ASP A 36 0.65 10.93 -1.52
N LYS A 37 -0.23 10.07 -2.01
CA LYS A 37 -0.92 9.12 -1.12
C LYS A 37 -1.43 7.89 -1.84
N ILE A 38 -1.66 6.87 -1.03
CA ILE A 38 -2.28 5.62 -1.43
C ILE A 38 -3.76 5.71 -1.05
N ILE A 39 -4.62 5.47 -2.03
CA ILE A 39 -6.04 5.27 -1.84
C ILE A 39 -6.21 3.76 -1.64
N ILE A 40 -6.72 3.35 -0.50
CA ILE A 40 -6.73 1.94 -0.10
C ILE A 40 -8.06 1.27 -0.47
N TYR A 41 -7.98 0.35 -1.42
CA TYR A 41 -9.09 -0.52 -1.77
C TYR A 41 -8.95 -1.82 -0.97
N GLU A 42 -9.89 -2.07 -0.07
CA GLU A 42 -9.88 -3.28 0.73
C GLU A 42 -10.52 -4.41 -0.06
N THR A 43 -9.78 -5.51 -0.23
CA THR A 43 -10.23 -6.64 -1.06
C THR A 43 -11.35 -7.43 -0.39
N THR A 44 -11.78 -8.53 -1.03
CA THR A 44 -12.87 -9.41 -0.52
C THR A 44 -12.70 -9.68 0.98
N PRO A 45 -13.77 -9.58 1.78
CA PRO A 45 -15.17 -9.43 1.36
C PRO A 45 -15.68 -8.00 1.23
N VAL A 46 -14.90 -7.00 1.60
CA VAL A 46 -15.35 -5.60 1.65
C VAL A 46 -15.55 -5.00 0.27
N LYS A 47 -14.53 -5.13 -0.60
CA LYS A 47 -14.56 -4.63 -1.98
C LYS A 47 -14.95 -3.16 -2.09
N LYS A 48 -14.35 -2.32 -1.25
CA LYS A 48 -14.59 -0.88 -1.20
C LYS A 48 -13.29 -0.13 -0.95
N VAL A 49 -13.29 1.14 -1.34
CA VAL A 49 -12.23 2.08 -0.96
C VAL A 49 -12.56 2.58 0.44
N VAL A 50 -11.71 2.29 1.41
CA VAL A 50 -12.02 2.49 2.83
C VAL A 50 -11.20 3.55 3.52
N ALA A 51 -10.04 3.90 2.96
CA ALA A 51 -9.12 4.81 3.62
C ALA A 51 -8.10 5.35 2.64
N GLU A 52 -7.29 6.29 3.10
CA GLU A 52 -6.12 6.76 2.37
C GLU A 52 -4.95 6.91 3.33
N ALA A 53 -3.74 6.76 2.82
CA ALA A 53 -2.52 6.91 3.61
C ALA A 53 -1.55 7.82 2.86
N GLU A 54 -0.98 8.77 3.59
CA GLU A 54 0.06 9.66 3.08
C GLU A 54 1.31 8.84 2.77
N ILE A 55 1.98 9.13 1.66
CA ILE A 55 3.26 8.51 1.32
C ILE A 55 4.37 9.49 1.69
N LEU A 56 5.19 9.10 2.66
CA LEU A 56 6.32 9.93 3.10
C LEU A 56 7.56 9.69 2.25
N ASP A 57 7.73 8.47 1.76
CA ASP A 57 8.91 8.09 1.00
C ASP A 57 8.64 6.76 0.29
N VAL A 58 9.43 6.48 -0.74
CA VAL A 58 9.44 5.18 -1.41
C VAL A 58 10.83 4.59 -1.21
N LEU A 59 10.89 3.49 -0.48
CA LEU A 59 12.15 2.80 -0.19
C LEU A 59 12.43 1.77 -1.28
N ILE A 60 13.65 1.77 -1.79
CA ILE A 60 14.07 0.87 -2.87
C ILE A 60 15.40 0.27 -2.45
N MET A 61 15.43 -1.03 -2.18
CA MET A 61 16.65 -1.68 -1.73
C MET A 61 16.53 -3.20 -1.83
N LYS A 62 17.58 -3.91 -1.49
CA LYS A 62 17.54 -5.38 -1.45
C LYS A 62 16.54 -5.84 -0.40
N PRO A 63 15.85 -6.96 -0.61
CA PRO A 63 14.85 -7.44 0.35
C PRO A 63 15.40 -7.58 1.78
N ASP A 64 16.61 -8.13 1.95
CA ASP A 64 17.20 -8.31 3.28
C ASP A 64 17.37 -6.97 4.00
N GLU A 65 17.87 -5.98 3.29
CA GLU A 65 18.09 -4.64 3.83
C GLU A 65 16.78 -3.97 4.19
N LEU A 66 15.80 -4.11 3.32
CA LEU A 66 14.48 -3.54 3.54
C LEU A 66 13.83 -4.14 4.79
N TRP A 67 13.94 -5.47 4.97
CA TRP A 67 13.39 -6.12 6.14
C TRP A 67 14.01 -5.57 7.42
N GLU A 68 15.35 -5.50 7.48
CA GLU A 68 16.05 -5.00 8.66
C GLU A 68 15.64 -3.56 9.00
N LEU A 69 15.47 -2.74 7.99
CA LEU A 69 15.09 -1.34 8.18
C LEU A 69 13.65 -1.18 8.67
N THR A 70 12.72 -2.03 8.22
CA THR A 70 11.28 -1.81 8.40
C THR A 70 10.60 -2.80 9.33
N LYS A 71 11.30 -3.82 9.80
CA LYS A 71 10.69 -4.95 10.53
C LYS A 71 9.88 -4.59 11.76
N SER A 72 10.25 -3.51 12.46
CA SER A 72 9.54 -3.10 13.68
C SER A 72 8.10 -2.67 13.41
N HIS A 73 7.79 -2.25 12.18
CA HIS A 73 6.45 -1.82 11.78
C HIS A 73 6.06 -2.42 10.42
N ALA A 74 6.53 -3.63 10.17
CA ALA A 74 6.26 -4.32 8.90
C ALA A 74 4.80 -4.77 8.78
N GLY A 75 4.16 -5.09 9.89
CA GLY A 75 2.78 -5.58 9.90
C GLY A 75 2.63 -6.94 9.24
N THR A 76 3.72 -7.69 9.08
CA THR A 76 3.73 -9.03 8.50
C THR A 76 4.91 -9.80 9.08
N THR A 77 4.97 -11.10 8.82
CA THR A 77 6.07 -11.94 9.32
C THR A 77 7.26 -11.90 8.36
N LYS A 78 8.44 -12.18 8.89
CA LYS A 78 9.64 -12.30 8.05
C LYS A 78 9.47 -13.40 7.00
N SER A 79 8.87 -14.51 7.39
CA SER A 79 8.63 -15.63 6.49
C SER A 79 7.77 -15.22 5.28
N PHE A 80 6.67 -14.50 5.53
CA PHE A 80 5.83 -14.01 4.46
C PHE A 80 6.57 -13.00 3.58
N PHE A 81 7.29 -12.06 4.21
CA PHE A 81 8.05 -11.04 3.50
C PHE A 81 9.09 -11.68 2.55
N MET A 82 9.87 -12.62 3.06
CA MET A 82 10.90 -13.29 2.25
C MET A 82 10.29 -14.13 1.12
N SER A 83 9.16 -14.77 1.38
CA SER A 83 8.43 -15.52 0.35
C SER A 83 7.90 -14.58 -0.74
N TYR A 84 7.35 -13.44 -0.35
CA TYR A 84 6.80 -12.44 -1.27
C TYR A 84 7.87 -11.91 -2.23
N PHE A 85 9.07 -11.65 -1.72
CA PHE A 85 10.16 -11.12 -2.53
C PHE A 85 11.11 -12.18 -3.07
N LYS A 86 10.77 -13.45 -2.94
CA LYS A 86 11.62 -14.56 -3.41
C LYS A 86 11.98 -14.38 -4.89
N GLY A 87 13.28 -14.46 -5.19
CA GLY A 87 13.77 -14.31 -6.55
C GLY A 87 13.87 -12.87 -7.03
N LYS A 88 13.56 -11.90 -6.18
CA LYS A 88 13.65 -10.47 -6.55
C LYS A 88 14.95 -9.90 -5.99
N GLU A 89 15.66 -9.13 -6.80
CA GLU A 89 16.88 -8.45 -6.37
C GLU A 89 16.54 -7.13 -5.67
N VAL A 90 15.40 -6.55 -6.01
CA VAL A 90 14.97 -5.24 -5.50
C VAL A 90 13.57 -5.36 -4.92
N ALA A 91 13.38 -4.76 -3.76
CA ALA A 91 12.10 -4.67 -3.08
C ALA A 91 11.73 -3.21 -2.90
N TYR A 92 10.43 -2.92 -2.93
CA TYR A 92 9.89 -1.58 -2.78
C TYR A 92 8.98 -1.52 -1.56
N ALA A 93 9.04 -0.40 -0.85
CA ALA A 93 8.11 -0.13 0.24
C ALA A 93 7.69 1.33 0.21
N TYR A 94 6.39 1.56 0.32
CA TYR A 94 5.88 2.90 0.56
C TYR A 94 5.89 3.13 2.07
N LYS A 95 6.58 4.16 2.50
CA LYS A 95 6.60 4.57 3.91
C LYS A 95 5.37 5.41 4.16
N LEU A 96 4.49 4.96 5.04
CA LEU A 96 3.18 5.56 5.24
C LEU A 96 3.21 6.59 6.37
N GLY A 97 2.63 7.74 6.11
CA GLY A 97 2.40 8.79 7.10
C GLY A 97 1.00 8.73 7.65
N ARG A 98 0.30 9.88 7.62
CA ARG A 98 -1.07 9.98 8.16
C ARG A 98 -2.01 9.05 7.42
N VAL A 99 -2.84 8.32 8.18
CA VAL A 99 -3.89 7.46 7.64
C VAL A 99 -5.23 8.10 7.97
N THR A 100 -6.07 8.27 6.94
CA THR A 100 -7.41 8.82 7.11
C THR A 100 -8.42 7.74 6.71
N VAL A 101 -9.23 7.30 7.67
CA VAL A 101 -10.28 6.31 7.40
C VAL A 101 -11.50 7.07 6.91
N TYR A 102 -12.04 6.65 5.77
CA TYR A 102 -13.22 7.31 5.22
C TYR A 102 -14.44 7.04 6.10
N ARG A 103 -15.22 8.08 6.30
CA ARG A 103 -16.45 7.99 7.07
C ARG A 103 -17.41 6.99 6.45
N ARG A 104 -17.45 6.95 5.11
CA ARG A 104 -18.24 5.98 4.34
C ARG A 104 -17.34 5.36 3.28
N PRO A 105 -17.26 4.03 3.23
CA PRO A 105 -16.54 3.36 2.14
C PRO A 105 -17.08 3.80 0.79
N MET A 106 -16.20 3.91 -0.19
CA MET A 106 -16.54 4.40 -1.53
C MET A 106 -16.35 3.31 -2.57
N GLU A 107 -17.13 3.41 -3.65
CA GLU A 107 -16.95 2.53 -4.79
C GLU A 107 -15.75 2.99 -5.64
N LEU A 108 -15.11 2.04 -6.32
CA LEU A 108 -14.04 2.37 -7.28
C LEU A 108 -14.51 3.36 -8.34
N ALA A 109 -15.78 3.27 -8.74
CA ALA A 109 -16.35 4.17 -9.75
C ALA A 109 -16.25 5.65 -9.33
N ALA A 110 -16.24 5.94 -8.04
CA ALA A 110 -16.08 7.31 -7.54
C ALA A 110 -14.72 7.90 -7.91
N PHE A 111 -13.74 7.04 -8.22
CA PHE A 111 -12.40 7.43 -8.64
C PHE A 111 -12.17 7.23 -10.13
N GLY A 112 -13.23 6.90 -10.89
CA GLY A 112 -13.13 6.64 -12.32
C GLY A 112 -12.51 5.29 -12.65
N VAL A 113 -12.52 4.36 -11.71
CA VAL A 113 -11.89 3.05 -11.86
C VAL A 113 -12.95 1.97 -11.96
N LYS A 114 -12.84 1.08 -12.96
CA LYS A 114 -13.85 0.05 -13.23
C LYS A 114 -13.63 -1.23 -12.43
N SER A 115 -12.38 -1.57 -12.16
CA SER A 115 -12.05 -2.83 -11.47
C SER A 115 -10.83 -2.63 -10.58
N ALA A 116 -10.70 -3.50 -9.58
CA ALA A 116 -9.60 -3.45 -8.62
C ALA A 116 -8.26 -3.68 -9.34
N PRO A 117 -7.24 -2.82 -9.09
CA PRO A 117 -5.95 -3.00 -9.74
C PRO A 117 -5.20 -4.21 -9.16
N GLN A 118 -4.45 -4.91 -10.01
CA GLN A 118 -3.56 -5.98 -9.56
C GLN A 118 -2.25 -5.39 -9.02
N SER A 119 -1.83 -4.28 -9.58
CA SER A 119 -0.64 -3.56 -9.15
C SER A 119 -1.06 -2.20 -8.57
N PHE A 120 -1.08 -1.17 -9.40
CA PHE A 120 -1.57 0.15 -8.98
C PHE A 120 -2.19 0.87 -10.17
N ILE A 121 -3.04 1.85 -9.87
CA ILE A 121 -3.63 2.73 -10.87
C ILE A 121 -3.46 4.17 -10.38
N TYR A 122 -2.97 5.05 -11.24
CA TYR A 122 -2.89 6.48 -10.93
C TYR A 122 -4.27 7.10 -10.95
N VAL A 123 -4.55 7.92 -9.96
CA VAL A 123 -5.80 8.69 -9.89
C VAL A 123 -5.48 10.12 -9.47
N SER A 124 -6.29 11.05 -9.94
CA SER A 124 -6.19 12.46 -9.53
C SER A 124 -7.36 12.76 -8.60
N CYS A 125 -7.04 13.38 -7.48
CA CYS A 125 -8.09 13.83 -6.57
C CYS A 125 -7.69 15.08 -5.82
#